data_98d55fe16107d43b6b62d99b35f8cd0c
#
_entry.id   98d55fe16107d43b6b62d99b35f8cd0c
#
_cell.length_a   1.000
_cell.length_b   1.000
_cell.length_c   1.000
_cell.angle_alpha   90.00
_cell.angle_beta   90.00
_cell.angle_gamma   90.00
#
_symmetry.space_group_name_H-M   'P 1'
#
loop_
_entity.id
_entity.type
_entity.pdbx_description
1 polymer ?
#
loop_
_entity_poly.entity_id
_entity_poly.type
_entity_poly.pdbx_seq_one_letter_code
_entity_poly.pdbx_strand_id
1 'polypeptide(L)'
;MAAIVAAFWYLRMEEGEREQEALRRDVEYAQQRVRLRLLERQEQLMRIARDVSNHDLESGQFNQRAESLISQYPELQAITWIDSHGRVRASQAAPTLPSSQIRVAGEVLKKGETIDTFELTRDLQQPVYTQPLARSGDAAPLLQLQVPLNVQGKFGGV
;
A
#
# COMPACT_ATOMS: atom_id res chain seq x y z
N MET A 1 -58.40 6.48 -10.53
CA MET A 1 -57.52 5.30 -10.45
C MET A 1 -56.17 5.52 -11.15
N ALA A 2 -56.08 6.03 -12.37
CA ALA A 2 -54.83 6.27 -13.09
C ALA A 2 -53.88 7.27 -12.39
N ALA A 3 -54.37 8.31 -11.72
CA ALA A 3 -53.57 9.30 -11.03
C ALA A 3 -52.83 8.76 -9.80
N ILE A 4 -53.37 7.77 -9.09
CA ILE A 4 -52.77 7.16 -7.91
C ILE A 4 -51.59 6.25 -8.33
N VAL A 5 -51.73 5.53 -9.45
CA VAL A 5 -50.69 4.66 -10.00
C VAL A 5 -49.51 5.49 -10.51
N ALA A 6 -49.78 6.63 -11.17
CA ALA A 6 -48.74 7.54 -11.65
C ALA A 6 -47.96 8.20 -10.48
N ALA A 7 -48.66 8.59 -9.39
CA ALA A 7 -48.00 9.14 -8.19
C ALA A 7 -47.13 8.10 -7.49
N PHE A 8 -47.58 6.85 -7.43
CA PHE A 8 -46.79 5.76 -6.84
C PHE A 8 -45.55 5.41 -7.67
N TRP A 9 -45.64 5.50 -8.98
CA TRP A 9 -44.50 5.31 -9.90
C TRP A 9 -43.47 6.44 -9.80
N TYR A 10 -43.95 7.67 -9.69
CA TYR A 10 -43.09 8.84 -9.53
C TYR A 10 -42.32 8.82 -8.21
N LEU A 11 -42.98 8.46 -7.11
CA LEU A 11 -42.35 8.30 -5.78
C LEU A 11 -41.30 7.20 -5.78
N ARG A 12 -41.52 6.07 -6.45
CA ARG A 12 -40.53 4.98 -6.56
C ARG A 12 -39.31 5.36 -7.40
N MET A 13 -39.50 6.17 -8.45
CA MET A 13 -38.37 6.66 -9.24
C MET A 13 -37.52 7.66 -8.43
N GLU A 14 -38.15 8.53 -7.67
CA GLU A 14 -37.48 9.53 -6.85
C GLU A 14 -36.72 8.89 -5.66
N GLU A 15 -37.26 7.83 -5.05
CA GLU A 15 -36.56 7.07 -4.03
C GLU A 15 -35.30 6.34 -4.59
N GLY A 16 -35.42 5.75 -5.79
CA GLY A 16 -34.27 5.08 -6.43
C GLY A 16 -33.15 6.04 -6.82
N GLU A 17 -33.47 7.26 -7.26
CA GLU A 17 -32.47 8.28 -7.57
C GLU A 17 -31.76 8.79 -6.30
N ARG A 18 -32.51 9.00 -5.22
CA ARG A 18 -31.94 9.42 -3.92
C ARG A 18 -31.02 8.37 -3.29
N GLU A 19 -31.37 7.08 -3.40
CA GLU A 19 -30.52 5.98 -2.94
C GLU A 19 -29.24 5.87 -3.75
N GLN A 20 -29.31 6.05 -5.08
CA GLN A 20 -28.13 6.03 -5.94
C GLN A 20 -27.20 7.23 -5.68
N GLU A 21 -27.74 8.41 -5.42
CA GLU A 21 -26.95 9.58 -5.06
C GLU A 21 -26.30 9.46 -3.68
N ALA A 22 -26.99 8.83 -2.72
CA ALA A 22 -26.44 8.54 -1.40
C ALA A 22 -25.27 7.54 -1.49
N LEU A 23 -25.47 6.44 -2.22
CA LEU A 23 -24.42 5.43 -2.49
C LEU A 23 -23.22 6.04 -3.19
N ARG A 24 -23.43 6.89 -4.18
CA ARG A 24 -22.35 7.56 -4.90
C ARG A 24 -21.54 8.47 -4.00
N ARG A 25 -22.19 9.24 -3.14
CA ARG A 25 -21.52 10.10 -2.13
C ARG A 25 -20.73 9.28 -1.13
N ASP A 26 -21.27 8.16 -0.67
CA ASP A 26 -20.60 7.27 0.27
C ASP A 26 -19.35 6.63 -0.35
N VAL A 27 -19.42 6.22 -1.62
CA VAL A 27 -18.27 5.69 -2.38
C VAL A 27 -17.21 6.77 -2.58
N GLU A 28 -17.58 7.98 -2.97
CA GLU A 28 -16.65 9.11 -3.12
C GLU A 28 -15.96 9.45 -1.80
N TYR A 29 -16.71 9.48 -0.70
CA TYR A 29 -16.16 9.71 0.64
C TYR A 29 -15.20 8.60 1.05
N ALA A 30 -15.56 7.32 0.82
CA ALA A 30 -14.71 6.18 1.10
C ALA A 30 -13.40 6.23 0.27
N GLN A 31 -13.49 6.55 -1.02
CA GLN A 31 -12.31 6.71 -1.88
C GLN A 31 -11.39 7.83 -1.39
N GLN A 32 -11.91 8.99 -1.03
CA GLN A 32 -11.11 10.09 -0.49
C GLN A 32 -10.41 9.68 0.82
N ARG A 33 -11.11 8.98 1.70
CA ARG A 33 -10.55 8.51 2.97
C ARG A 33 -9.43 7.50 2.77
N VAL A 34 -9.60 6.56 1.84
CA VAL A 34 -8.54 5.60 1.48
C VAL A 34 -7.34 6.33 0.88
N ARG A 35 -7.56 7.26 -0.03
CA ARG A 35 -6.49 8.06 -0.65
C ARG A 35 -5.68 8.84 0.38
N LEU A 36 -6.32 9.49 1.33
CA LEU A 36 -5.64 10.22 2.40
C LEU A 36 -4.77 9.29 3.26
N ARG A 37 -5.30 8.12 3.64
CA ARG A 37 -4.54 7.13 4.40
C ARG A 37 -3.32 6.62 3.63
N LEU A 38 -3.47 6.34 2.33
CA LEU A 38 -2.35 5.91 1.50
C LEU A 38 -1.26 6.99 1.42
N LEU A 39 -1.63 8.26 1.26
CA LEU A 39 -0.69 9.37 1.25
C LEU A 39 0.06 9.52 2.59
N GLU A 40 -0.64 9.41 3.71
CA GLU A 40 0.01 9.43 5.04
C GLU A 40 1.02 8.28 5.20
N ARG A 41 0.66 7.05 4.77
CA ARG A 41 1.58 5.90 4.84
C ARG A 41 2.76 6.07 3.91
N GLN A 42 2.53 6.58 2.71
CA GLN A 42 3.60 6.93 1.78
C GLN A 42 4.58 7.93 2.41
N GLU A 43 4.09 8.98 3.07
CA GLU A 43 4.95 9.97 3.73
C GLU A 43 5.78 9.35 4.86
N GLN A 44 5.20 8.47 5.69
CA GLN A 44 5.92 7.76 6.74
C GLN A 44 7.03 6.88 6.17
N LEU A 45 6.74 6.12 5.10
CA LEU A 45 7.74 5.28 4.43
C LEU A 45 8.84 6.13 3.78
N MET A 46 8.50 7.28 3.19
CA MET A 46 9.49 8.21 2.63
C MET A 46 10.42 8.78 3.70
N ARG A 47 9.96 8.97 4.93
CA ARG A 47 10.82 9.38 6.06
C ARG A 47 11.82 8.28 6.40
N ILE A 48 11.36 7.02 6.54
CA ILE A 48 12.27 5.88 6.76
C ILE A 48 13.27 5.76 5.61
N ALA A 49 12.79 5.85 4.37
CA ALA A 49 13.63 5.78 3.19
C ALA A 49 14.74 6.85 3.18
N ARG A 50 14.41 8.06 3.63
CA ARG A 50 15.39 9.16 3.76
C ARG A 50 16.43 8.86 4.83
N ASP A 51 15.99 8.39 6.00
CA ASP A 51 16.89 8.06 7.10
C ASP A 51 17.85 6.91 6.73
N VAL A 52 17.35 5.90 6.02
CA VAL A 52 18.17 4.83 5.44
C VAL A 52 19.17 5.38 4.41
N SER A 53 18.70 6.25 3.51
CA SER A 53 19.54 6.86 2.46
C SER A 53 20.68 7.70 3.01
N ASN A 54 20.47 8.37 4.13
CA ASN A 54 21.46 9.20 4.82
C ASN A 54 22.40 8.38 5.71
N HIS A 55 22.28 7.05 5.76
CA HIS A 55 23.01 6.16 6.67
C HIS A 55 22.73 6.43 8.17
N ASP A 56 21.61 7.10 8.46
CA ASP A 56 21.17 7.38 9.84
C ASP A 56 20.48 6.16 10.48
N LEU A 57 20.22 5.10 9.68
CA LEU A 57 19.53 3.89 10.12
C LEU A 57 20.30 2.63 9.74
N GLU A 58 20.68 1.85 10.73
CA GLU A 58 21.17 0.47 10.57
C GLU A 58 20.01 -0.52 10.54
N SER A 59 20.27 -1.76 10.07
CA SER A 59 19.24 -2.80 9.93
C SER A 59 18.47 -3.09 11.23
N GLY A 60 19.12 -3.03 12.38
CA GLY A 60 18.49 -3.25 13.69
C GLY A 60 17.52 -2.12 14.06
N GLN A 61 17.92 -0.89 13.85
CA GLN A 61 17.10 0.30 14.09
C GLN A 61 15.93 0.38 13.09
N PHE A 62 16.17 -0.03 11.82
CA PHE A 62 15.13 -0.16 10.82
C PHE A 62 14.02 -1.10 11.29
N ASN A 63 14.39 -2.30 11.79
CA ASN A 63 13.42 -3.28 12.25
C ASN A 63 12.58 -2.73 13.42
N GLN A 64 13.19 -2.07 14.40
CA GLN A 64 12.46 -1.45 15.52
C GLN A 64 11.47 -0.38 15.04
N ARG A 65 11.89 0.46 14.10
CA ARG A 65 11.03 1.52 13.55
C ARG A 65 9.89 0.96 12.69
N ALA A 66 10.18 -0.07 11.90
CA ALA A 66 9.18 -0.78 11.11
C ALA A 66 8.16 -1.49 12.01
N GLU A 67 8.59 -2.14 13.07
CA GLU A 67 7.74 -2.77 14.08
C GLU A 67 6.81 -1.76 14.75
N SER A 68 7.34 -0.60 15.14
CA SER A 68 6.55 0.49 15.72
C SER A 68 5.44 0.96 14.77
N LEU A 69 5.76 1.15 13.49
CA LEU A 69 4.78 1.56 12.48
C LEU A 69 3.73 0.48 12.22
N ILE A 70 4.12 -0.77 12.11
CA ILE A 70 3.19 -1.90 11.91
C ILE A 70 2.25 -2.02 13.11
N SER A 71 2.75 -1.83 14.33
CA SER A 71 1.93 -1.86 15.55
C SER A 71 0.95 -0.68 15.62
N GLN A 72 1.36 0.49 15.15
CA GLN A 72 0.52 1.69 15.12
C GLN A 72 -0.54 1.65 14.02
N TYR A 73 -0.23 0.98 12.90
CA TYR A 73 -1.03 0.96 11.68
C TYR A 73 -1.35 -0.48 11.25
N PRO A 74 -2.46 -1.06 11.74
CA PRO A 74 -2.81 -2.47 11.49
C PRO A 74 -2.98 -2.84 10.01
N GLU A 75 -3.18 -1.85 9.13
CA GLU A 75 -3.24 -2.04 7.69
C GLU A 75 -1.87 -2.35 7.06
N LEU A 76 -0.75 -1.99 7.73
CA LEU A 76 0.59 -2.33 7.29
C LEU A 76 0.91 -3.78 7.65
N GLN A 77 1.09 -4.61 6.66
CA GLN A 77 1.38 -6.04 6.85
C GLN A 77 2.88 -6.33 6.93
N ALA A 78 3.71 -5.59 6.20
CA ALA A 78 5.16 -5.72 6.26
C ALA A 78 5.84 -4.44 5.77
N ILE A 79 7.06 -4.19 6.27
CA ILE A 79 7.98 -3.18 5.77
C ILE A 79 9.32 -3.86 5.53
N THR A 80 9.83 -3.75 4.30
CA THR A 80 11.04 -4.45 3.87
C THR A 80 12.01 -3.47 3.23
N TRP A 81 13.27 -3.53 3.62
CA TRP A 81 14.36 -2.79 2.99
C TRP A 81 15.10 -3.70 2.01
N ILE A 82 15.18 -3.28 0.75
CA ILE A 82 15.81 -4.01 -0.35
C ILE A 82 16.90 -3.12 -0.95
N ASP A 83 18.10 -3.65 -1.14
CA ASP A 83 19.23 -2.91 -1.70
C ASP A 83 19.13 -2.76 -3.24
N SER A 84 20.07 -2.00 -3.84
CA SER A 84 20.13 -1.74 -5.27
C SER A 84 20.29 -2.99 -6.16
N HIS A 85 20.64 -4.13 -5.57
CA HIS A 85 20.78 -5.42 -6.26
C HIS A 85 19.53 -6.31 -6.09
N GLY A 86 18.46 -5.78 -5.49
CA GLY A 86 17.24 -6.54 -5.24
C GLY A 86 17.36 -7.54 -4.08
N ARG A 87 18.34 -7.38 -3.17
CA ARG A 87 18.53 -8.23 -2.00
C ARG A 87 17.91 -7.60 -0.77
N VAL A 88 17.15 -8.38 -0.03
CA VAL A 88 16.54 -7.97 1.25
C VAL A 88 17.63 -7.73 2.30
N ARG A 89 17.69 -6.53 2.84
CA ARG A 89 18.62 -6.13 3.91
C ARG A 89 17.99 -6.31 5.29
N ALA A 90 16.72 -5.93 5.40
CA ALA A 90 15.94 -6.06 6.63
C ALA A 90 14.46 -6.18 6.28
N SER A 91 13.69 -6.85 7.12
CA SER A 91 12.24 -6.98 6.93
C SER A 91 11.57 -7.19 8.28
N GLN A 92 10.48 -6.46 8.48
CA GLN A 92 9.59 -6.61 9.62
C GLN A 92 8.18 -6.85 9.11
N ALA A 93 7.47 -7.82 9.70
CA ALA A 93 6.12 -8.20 9.29
C ALA A 93 5.18 -8.22 10.49
N ALA A 94 3.89 -7.97 10.22
CA ALA A 94 2.84 -8.13 11.20
C ALA A 94 2.69 -9.62 11.60
N PRO A 95 2.38 -9.91 12.87
CA PRO A 95 2.17 -11.29 13.32
C PRO A 95 1.07 -12.05 12.57
N THR A 96 0.15 -11.30 11.97
CA THR A 96 -0.97 -11.83 11.16
C THR A 96 -0.56 -12.23 9.74
N LEU A 97 0.63 -11.85 9.28
CA LEU A 97 1.11 -12.22 7.95
C LEU A 97 1.62 -13.66 7.96
N PRO A 98 1.16 -14.53 7.04
CA PRO A 98 1.67 -15.90 6.93
C PRO A 98 3.19 -15.93 6.69
N SER A 99 3.90 -16.83 7.35
CA SER A 99 5.37 -16.95 7.24
C SER A 99 5.86 -17.14 5.81
N SER A 100 5.04 -17.76 4.94
CA SER A 100 5.35 -17.93 3.52
C SER A 100 5.37 -16.63 2.70
N GLN A 101 4.85 -15.53 3.28
CA GLN A 101 4.80 -14.21 2.67
C GLN A 101 5.80 -13.23 3.30
N ILE A 102 6.48 -13.65 4.38
CA ILE A 102 7.51 -12.86 5.05
C ILE A 102 8.82 -13.00 4.27
N ARG A 103 9.41 -11.87 3.89
CA ARG A 103 10.73 -11.86 3.27
C ARG A 103 11.81 -11.94 4.34
N VAL A 104 12.85 -12.70 4.03
CA VAL A 104 13.97 -12.92 4.96
C VAL A 104 15.20 -12.16 4.47
N ALA A 105 15.99 -11.62 5.42
CA ALA A 105 17.24 -10.96 5.10
C ALA A 105 18.16 -11.88 4.29
N GLY A 106 18.75 -11.35 3.21
CA GLY A 106 19.58 -12.11 2.27
C GLY A 106 18.81 -12.69 1.07
N GLU A 107 17.47 -12.76 1.15
CA GLU A 107 16.64 -13.18 0.00
C GLU A 107 16.82 -12.20 -1.17
N VAL A 108 16.82 -12.74 -2.39
CA VAL A 108 16.85 -11.93 -3.62
C VAL A 108 15.46 -11.94 -4.26
N LEU A 109 15.01 -10.77 -4.74
CA LEU A 109 13.75 -10.65 -5.46
C LEU A 109 13.73 -11.62 -6.65
N LYS A 110 12.62 -12.35 -6.76
CA LYS A 110 12.37 -13.25 -7.90
C LYS A 110 11.61 -12.51 -8.99
N LYS A 111 11.70 -13.00 -10.23
CA LYS A 111 10.91 -12.50 -11.34
C LYS A 111 9.41 -12.48 -11.01
N GLY A 112 8.73 -11.42 -11.38
CA GLY A 112 7.32 -11.19 -11.17
C GLY A 112 7.01 -9.74 -10.83
N GLU A 113 5.77 -9.45 -10.49
CA GLU A 113 5.25 -8.09 -10.26
C GLU A 113 6.12 -7.23 -9.33
N THR A 114 6.70 -7.84 -8.29
CA THR A 114 7.54 -7.10 -7.33
C THR A 114 8.86 -6.63 -7.95
N ILE A 115 9.47 -7.40 -8.85
CA ILE A 115 10.73 -7.00 -9.49
C ILE A 115 10.46 -5.98 -10.60
N ASP A 116 9.36 -6.15 -11.34
CA ASP A 116 8.97 -5.20 -12.38
C ASP A 116 8.71 -3.82 -11.76
N THR A 117 8.03 -3.78 -10.60
CA THR A 117 7.82 -2.54 -9.83
C THR A 117 9.14 -1.99 -9.27
N PHE A 118 10.07 -2.85 -8.84
CA PHE A 118 11.39 -2.44 -8.37
C PHE A 118 12.20 -1.75 -9.48
N GLU A 119 12.22 -2.32 -10.67
CA GLU A 119 12.88 -1.72 -11.83
C GLU A 119 12.22 -0.39 -12.23
N LEU A 120 10.90 -0.33 -12.21
CA LEU A 120 10.15 0.90 -12.49
C LEU A 120 10.45 1.99 -11.43
N THR A 121 10.52 1.62 -10.14
CA THR A 121 10.86 2.54 -9.05
C THR A 121 12.29 3.07 -9.21
N ARG A 122 13.22 2.21 -9.63
CA ARG A 122 14.59 2.60 -9.94
C ARG A 122 14.65 3.62 -11.08
N ASP A 123 13.93 3.35 -12.16
CA ASP A 123 13.99 4.15 -13.37
C ASP A 123 13.27 5.50 -13.23
N LEU A 124 12.14 5.51 -12.52
CA LEU A 124 11.37 6.74 -12.28
C LEU A 124 11.89 7.56 -11.09
N GLN A 125 12.65 6.96 -10.18
CA GLN A 125 13.09 7.59 -8.92
C GLN A 125 11.95 8.20 -8.10
N GLN A 126 10.79 7.55 -8.13
CA GLN A 126 9.56 7.96 -7.45
C GLN A 126 8.88 6.76 -6.77
N PRO A 127 8.06 7.00 -5.73
CA PRO A 127 7.24 5.93 -5.15
C PRO A 127 6.30 5.30 -6.18
N VAL A 128 6.29 3.97 -6.26
CA VAL A 128 5.46 3.21 -7.21
C VAL A 128 4.65 2.17 -6.45
N TYR A 129 3.36 2.09 -6.76
CA TYR A 129 2.47 1.04 -6.27
C TYR A 129 2.45 -0.13 -7.25
N THR A 130 2.48 -1.36 -6.73
CA THR A 130 2.15 -2.54 -7.53
C THR A 130 0.65 -2.57 -7.85
N GLN A 131 0.27 -3.37 -8.83
CA GLN A 131 -1.11 -3.85 -8.89
C GLN A 131 -1.43 -4.68 -7.63
N PRO A 132 -2.72 -4.81 -7.27
CA PRO A 132 -3.10 -5.62 -6.13
C PRO A 132 -2.59 -7.07 -6.28
N LEU A 133 -1.72 -7.48 -5.36
CA LEU A 133 -1.14 -8.82 -5.36
C LEU A 133 -2.16 -9.82 -4.80
N ALA A 134 -2.53 -10.81 -5.61
CA ALA A 134 -3.44 -11.86 -5.18
C ALA A 134 -2.84 -12.67 -4.03
N ARG A 135 -3.68 -13.06 -3.06
CA ARG A 135 -3.32 -13.95 -1.96
C ARG A 135 -4.06 -15.27 -2.10
N SER A 136 -3.49 -16.32 -1.55
CA SER A 136 -4.15 -17.64 -1.54
C SER A 136 -5.40 -17.62 -0.65
N GLY A 137 -6.49 -18.23 -1.13
CA GLY A 137 -7.78 -18.27 -0.45
C GLY A 137 -8.55 -16.97 -0.54
N ASP A 138 -9.51 -16.76 0.39
CA ASP A 138 -10.38 -15.58 0.46
C ASP A 138 -9.70 -14.35 1.12
N ALA A 139 -8.38 -14.36 1.25
CA ALA A 139 -7.66 -13.25 1.84
C ALA A 139 -7.67 -12.03 0.90
N ALA A 140 -7.90 -10.82 1.48
CA ALA A 140 -7.87 -9.58 0.74
C ALA A 140 -6.52 -9.40 0.02
N PRO A 141 -6.51 -8.87 -1.22
CA PRO A 141 -5.28 -8.62 -1.96
C PRO A 141 -4.38 -7.63 -1.22
N LEU A 142 -3.07 -7.78 -1.39
CA LEU A 142 -2.08 -6.84 -0.86
C LEU A 142 -1.72 -5.79 -1.90
N LEU A 143 -1.68 -4.55 -1.47
CA LEU A 143 -1.08 -3.46 -2.23
C LEU A 143 0.34 -3.22 -1.69
N GLN A 144 1.33 -3.25 -2.57
CA GLN A 144 2.72 -2.95 -2.21
C GLN A 144 3.10 -1.57 -2.73
N LEU A 145 3.72 -0.76 -1.87
CA LEU A 145 4.35 0.50 -2.23
C LEU A 145 5.87 0.32 -2.17
N GLN A 146 6.56 0.67 -3.23
CA GLN A 146 8.01 0.75 -3.29
C GLN A 146 8.44 2.21 -3.31
N VAL A 147 9.33 2.58 -2.37
CA VAL A 147 9.85 3.95 -2.21
C VAL A 147 11.35 3.92 -2.51
N PRO A 148 11.84 4.73 -3.47
CA PRO A 148 13.25 4.69 -3.84
C PRO A 148 14.13 5.24 -2.72
N LEU A 149 15.23 4.55 -2.47
CA LEU A 149 16.34 5.00 -1.62
C LEU A 149 17.37 5.72 -2.49
N ASN A 150 17.70 6.95 -2.14
CA ASN A 150 18.69 7.75 -2.86
C ASN A 150 19.94 7.93 -1.98
N VAL A 151 20.99 7.19 -2.32
CA VAL A 151 22.28 7.27 -1.60
C VAL A 151 23.26 8.05 -2.47
N GLN A 152 23.65 9.24 -2.02
CA GLN A 152 24.60 10.12 -2.75
C GLN A 152 24.18 10.37 -4.23
N GLY A 153 22.89 10.56 -4.49
CA GLY A 153 22.36 10.81 -5.83
C GLY A 153 22.26 9.58 -6.73
N LYS A 154 22.49 8.38 -6.20
CA LYS A 154 22.33 7.10 -6.91
C LYS A 154 21.24 6.27 -6.28
N PHE A 155 20.60 5.41 -7.08
CA PHE A 155 19.62 4.46 -6.57
C PHE A 155 20.29 3.46 -5.61
N GLY A 156 19.84 3.47 -4.37
CA GLY A 156 20.35 2.63 -3.28
C GLY A 156 19.46 1.40 -3.00
N GLY A 157 18.30 1.31 -3.66
CA GLY A 157 17.30 0.27 -3.42
C GLY A 157 15.89 0.82 -3.13
N VAL A 158 15.05 0.05 -2.48
CA VAL A 158 13.71 0.43 -2.03
C VAL A 158 13.44 0.00 -0.60
#